data_632e7d1d49d8e502535472d00a3d09b8
#
_entry.id   632e7d1d49d8e502535472d00a3d09b8
#
_cell.length_a   1.000
_cell.length_b   1.000
_cell.length_c   1.000
_cell.angle_alpha   90.00
_cell.angle_beta   90.00
_cell.angle_gamma   90.00
#
_symmetry.space_group_name_H-M   'P 1'
#
loop_
_entity.id
_entity.type
_entity.pdbx_description
1 polymer ?
#
loop_
_entity_poly.entity_id
_entity_poly.type
_entity_poly.pdbx_seq_one_letter_code
_entity_poly.pdbx_strand_id
1 'polypeptide(L)'
;MKIVPDNKCGSYRTGVLIDITVDEIAEALGFKANCIDDPDKVVNSWGFTVDGKHFGVWDYKGSHTYGMFSTYGDHSVLRQIFGDHYHED
;
A
#
# COMPACT_ATOMS: atom_id res chain seq x y z
N MET A 1 -10.17 -12.11 -7.02
CA MET A 1 -8.83 -11.67 -6.54
C MET A 1 -8.75 -11.94 -5.04
N LYS A 2 -7.74 -12.64 -4.60
CA LYS A 2 -7.56 -12.94 -3.19
C LYS A 2 -6.34 -12.20 -2.64
N ILE A 3 -6.58 -11.30 -1.70
CA ILE A 3 -5.53 -10.52 -1.04
C ILE A 3 -5.16 -11.25 0.26
N VAL A 4 -3.89 -11.62 0.40
CA VAL A 4 -3.40 -12.34 1.57
C VAL A 4 -2.37 -11.49 2.30
N PRO A 5 -2.61 -11.14 3.59
CA PRO A 5 -1.61 -10.39 4.35
C PRO A 5 -0.27 -11.11 4.40
N ASP A 6 0.81 -10.36 4.27
CA ASP A 6 2.18 -10.85 4.33
C ASP A 6 3.01 -9.78 5.04
N ASN A 7 3.78 -10.18 6.04
CA ASN A 7 4.57 -9.23 6.82
C ASN A 7 5.90 -8.84 6.16
N LYS A 8 6.11 -9.26 4.93
CA LYS A 8 7.27 -8.82 4.15
C LYS A 8 7.03 -7.39 3.68
N CYS A 9 7.73 -6.46 4.30
CA CYS A 9 7.60 -5.05 3.98
C CYS A 9 8.34 -4.68 2.71
N GLY A 10 7.85 -3.61 2.12
CA GLY A 10 8.13 -3.18 0.79
C GLY A 10 9.57 -2.96 0.37
N SER A 11 9.66 -2.61 -0.86
CA SER A 11 10.84 -2.43 -1.66
C SER A 11 10.90 -0.98 -2.12
N TYR A 12 11.25 -0.78 -3.37
CA TYR A 12 11.23 0.52 -4.00
C TYR A 12 9.81 0.87 -4.45
N ARG A 13 9.55 2.15 -4.60
CA ARG A 13 8.24 2.64 -5.05
C ARG A 13 8.08 2.42 -6.56
N THR A 14 6.94 1.85 -6.96
CA THR A 14 6.55 1.69 -8.35
C THR A 14 5.32 2.51 -8.73
N GLY A 15 4.64 3.09 -7.74
CA GLY A 15 3.47 3.92 -7.94
C GLY A 15 3.09 4.66 -6.67
N VAL A 16 1.96 5.35 -6.71
CA VAL A 16 1.49 6.16 -5.60
C VAL A 16 -0.03 6.10 -5.52
N LEU A 17 -0.56 6.15 -4.28
CA LEU A 17 -1.98 6.38 -4.03
C LEU A 17 -2.17 7.84 -3.64
N ILE A 18 -3.23 8.46 -4.15
CA ILE A 18 -3.55 9.87 -3.91
C ILE A 18 -5.01 10.00 -3.46
N ASP A 19 -5.27 10.94 -2.56
CA ASP A 19 -6.61 11.24 -2.03
C ASP A 19 -7.27 10.03 -1.36
N ILE A 20 -6.51 9.29 -0.56
CA ILE A 20 -7.00 8.12 0.15
C ILE A 20 -6.56 8.17 1.61
N THR A 21 -7.36 7.62 2.51
CA THR A 21 -7.05 7.58 3.93
C THR A 21 -6.56 6.19 4.35
N VAL A 22 -5.94 6.13 5.55
CA VAL A 22 -5.53 4.87 6.16
C VAL A 22 -6.71 3.90 6.27
N ASP A 23 -7.87 4.41 6.72
CA ASP A 23 -9.07 3.58 6.89
C ASP A 23 -9.58 3.03 5.56
N GLU A 24 -9.55 3.85 4.51
CA GLU A 24 -9.96 3.42 3.17
C GLU A 24 -9.04 2.34 2.60
N ILE A 25 -7.72 2.46 2.85
CA ILE A 25 -6.77 1.43 2.44
C ILE A 25 -7.03 0.13 3.18
N ALA A 26 -7.22 0.19 4.51
CA ALA A 26 -7.51 -0.98 5.32
C ALA A 26 -8.80 -1.66 4.86
N GLU A 27 -9.82 -0.88 4.50
CA GLU A 27 -11.08 -1.42 4.00
C GLU A 27 -10.90 -2.09 2.63
N ALA A 28 -10.16 -1.45 1.72
CA ALA A 28 -9.92 -1.99 0.39
C ALA A 28 -9.11 -3.29 0.43
N LEU A 29 -8.14 -3.38 1.33
CA LEU A 29 -7.28 -4.57 1.45
C LEU A 29 -7.90 -5.64 2.35
N GLY A 30 -8.75 -5.25 3.30
CA GLY A 30 -9.40 -6.16 4.23
C GLY A 30 -8.65 -6.37 5.55
N PHE A 31 -7.61 -5.60 5.82
CA PHE A 31 -6.84 -5.69 7.06
C PHE A 31 -6.10 -4.39 7.35
N LYS A 32 -5.75 -4.18 8.61
CA LYS A 32 -5.00 -3.00 9.05
C LYS A 32 -3.52 -3.13 8.70
N ALA A 33 -2.80 -2.02 8.76
CA ALA A 33 -1.36 -2.00 8.55
C ALA A 33 -0.69 -3.09 9.41
N ASN A 34 0.07 -3.96 8.74
CA ASN A 34 0.60 -5.19 9.34
C ASN A 34 2.12 -5.28 9.31
N CYS A 35 2.79 -4.32 8.70
CA CYS A 35 4.23 -4.31 8.60
C CYS A 35 4.86 -3.30 9.55
N ILE A 36 6.01 -3.67 10.11
CA ILE A 36 6.88 -2.74 10.81
C ILE A 36 8.05 -2.45 9.88
N ASP A 37 8.09 -1.22 9.41
CA ASP A 37 9.17 -0.72 8.55
C ASP A 37 10.04 0.24 9.38
N ASP A 38 10.77 1.14 8.75
CA ASP A 38 11.56 2.14 9.46
C ASP A 38 10.63 3.06 10.27
N PRO A 39 10.60 2.96 11.62
CA PRO A 39 9.63 3.71 12.43
C PRO A 39 9.86 5.22 12.40
N ASP A 40 11.03 5.67 11.97
CA ASP A 40 11.32 7.10 11.83
C ASP A 40 10.76 7.69 10.54
N LYS A 41 10.43 6.85 9.55
CA LYS A 41 10.01 7.29 8.22
C LYS A 41 8.64 6.79 7.80
N VAL A 42 8.19 5.66 8.35
CA VAL A 42 6.94 5.00 7.97
C VAL A 42 6.10 4.74 9.20
N VAL A 43 4.87 5.25 9.21
CA VAL A 43 3.92 5.05 10.31
C VAL A 43 2.99 3.89 10.01
N ASN A 44 2.49 3.80 8.78
CA ASN A 44 1.57 2.75 8.35
C ASN A 44 2.16 2.03 7.15
N SER A 45 2.25 0.70 7.23
CA SER A 45 2.75 -0.11 6.14
C SER A 45 1.96 -1.41 6.04
N TRP A 46 1.52 -1.72 4.81
CA TRP A 46 0.83 -2.96 4.48
C TRP A 46 1.70 -3.78 3.56
N GLY A 47 1.86 -5.06 3.88
CA GLY A 47 2.44 -6.04 2.99
C GLY A 47 1.41 -7.10 2.68
N PHE A 48 1.33 -7.53 1.44
CA PHE A 48 0.37 -8.55 1.03
C PHE A 48 0.79 -9.21 -0.27
N THR A 49 0.14 -10.33 -0.57
CA THR A 49 0.29 -11.00 -1.84
C THR A 49 -1.06 -11.11 -2.54
N VAL A 50 -1.03 -11.10 -3.87
CA VAL A 50 -2.19 -11.41 -4.71
C VAL A 50 -1.70 -12.42 -5.75
N ASP A 51 -2.30 -13.60 -5.75
CA ASP A 51 -1.92 -14.69 -6.65
C ASP A 51 -0.41 -15.00 -6.60
N GLY A 52 0.15 -14.94 -5.39
CA GLY A 52 1.56 -15.23 -5.15
C GLY A 52 2.53 -14.11 -5.44
N LYS A 53 2.07 -12.99 -5.98
CA LYS A 53 2.90 -11.81 -6.23
C LYS A 53 2.90 -10.90 -5.01
N HIS A 54 4.06 -10.30 -4.72
CA HIS A 54 4.23 -9.43 -3.57
C HIS A 54 3.83 -7.98 -3.87
N PHE A 55 3.17 -7.34 -2.90
CA PHE A 55 2.74 -5.95 -2.97
C PHE A 55 3.04 -5.25 -1.64
N GLY A 56 3.17 -3.93 -1.70
CA GLY A 56 3.29 -3.11 -0.50
C GLY A 56 2.62 -1.76 -0.68
N VAL A 57 2.13 -1.21 0.43
CA VAL A 57 1.58 0.16 0.51
C VAL A 57 2.11 0.76 1.80
N TRP A 58 2.68 1.97 1.74
CA TRP A 58 3.20 2.62 2.95
C TRP A 58 3.14 4.13 2.83
N ASP A 59 3.12 4.81 4.00
CA ASP A 59 3.23 6.26 4.07
C ASP A 59 4.69 6.64 4.37
N TYR A 60 5.29 7.42 3.51
CA TYR A 60 6.66 7.85 3.69
C TYR A 60 6.70 9.25 4.30
N LYS A 61 7.37 9.39 5.46
CA LYS A 61 7.54 10.66 6.16
C LYS A 61 6.22 11.40 6.43
N GLY A 62 5.20 10.65 6.87
CA GLY A 62 3.91 11.25 7.22
C GLY A 62 3.04 11.64 6.03
N SER A 63 3.31 11.10 4.85
CA SER A 63 2.53 11.43 3.64
C SER A 63 1.04 11.10 3.77
N HIS A 64 0.66 10.22 4.71
CA HIS A 64 -0.74 9.90 4.97
C HIS A 64 -1.55 11.13 5.39
N THR A 65 -0.93 12.16 5.98
CA THR A 65 -1.61 13.41 6.35
C THR A 65 -2.07 14.20 5.13
N TYR A 66 -1.49 13.91 3.97
CA TYR A 66 -1.88 14.51 2.70
C TYR A 66 -2.66 13.54 1.82
N GLY A 67 -3.06 12.38 2.36
CA GLY A 67 -3.77 11.38 1.61
C GLY A 67 -2.91 10.67 0.56
N MET A 68 -1.60 10.61 0.75
CA MET A 68 -0.66 10.03 -0.21
C MET A 68 0.09 8.85 0.39
N PHE A 69 0.23 7.77 -0.41
CA PHE A 69 0.94 6.55 -0.01
C PHE A 69 1.78 6.06 -1.18
N SER A 70 2.96 5.54 -0.87
CA SER A 70 3.79 4.87 -1.86
C SER A 70 3.34 3.43 -2.04
N THR A 71 3.52 2.88 -3.23
CA THR A 71 3.15 1.50 -3.53
C THR A 71 4.27 0.74 -4.23
N TYR A 72 4.25 -0.58 -4.06
CA TYR A 72 5.07 -1.53 -4.80
C TYR A 72 4.21 -2.64 -5.34
N GLY A 73 4.42 -3.03 -6.60
CA GLY A 73 3.78 -4.19 -7.20
C GLY A 73 3.16 -3.91 -8.56
N ASP A 74 2.50 -4.93 -9.10
CA ASP A 74 1.90 -4.90 -10.43
C ASP A 74 0.86 -3.78 -10.56
N HIS A 75 1.04 -2.93 -11.56
CA HIS A 75 0.18 -1.75 -11.76
C HIS A 75 -1.27 -2.11 -12.02
N SER A 76 -1.53 -3.15 -12.80
CA SER A 76 -2.91 -3.51 -13.15
C SER A 76 -3.68 -4.00 -11.94
N VAL A 77 -3.03 -4.75 -11.05
CA VAL A 77 -3.65 -5.25 -9.81
C VAL A 77 -3.92 -4.10 -8.85
N LEU A 78 -2.96 -3.20 -8.66
CA LEU A 78 -3.14 -2.05 -7.78
C LEU A 78 -4.24 -1.12 -8.28
N ARG A 79 -4.34 -0.92 -9.58
CA ARG A 79 -5.43 -0.13 -10.18
C ARG A 79 -6.78 -0.80 -9.98
N GLN A 80 -6.84 -2.12 -10.04
CA GLN A 80 -8.06 -2.87 -9.79
C GLN A 80 -8.52 -2.74 -8.33
N ILE A 81 -7.58 -2.74 -7.38
CA ILE A 81 -7.90 -2.61 -5.95
C ILE A 81 -8.31 -1.18 -5.59
N PHE A 82 -7.55 -0.19 -6.04
CA PHE A 82 -7.66 1.19 -5.57
C PHE A 82 -8.32 2.14 -6.59
N GLY A 83 -8.55 1.69 -7.82
CA GLY A 83 -9.21 2.51 -8.84
C GLY A 83 -8.44 3.78 -9.15
N ASP A 84 -9.17 4.90 -9.19
CA ASP A 84 -8.63 6.20 -9.58
C ASP A 84 -7.64 6.78 -8.56
N HIS A 85 -7.55 6.22 -7.36
CA HIS A 85 -6.55 6.64 -6.38
C HIS A 85 -5.14 6.24 -6.80
N TYR A 86 -5.02 5.21 -7.64
CA TYR A 86 -3.72 4.67 -8.02
C TYR A 86 -3.14 5.37 -9.25
N HIS A 87 -1.86 5.77 -9.14
CA HIS A 87 -1.10 6.37 -10.22
C HIS A 87 0.26 5.67 -10.30
N GLU A 88 0.61 5.17 -11.48
CA GLU A 88 1.94 4.59 -11.66
C GLU A 88 2.99 5.68 -11.83
N ASP A 89 4.20 5.39 -11.35
CA ASP A 89 5.33 6.31 -11.47
C ASP A 89 5.84 6.43 -12.91
#